data_bb60b645d0e65ce054488af52d4296ec
#
_entry.id   bb60b645d0e65ce054488af52d4296ec
#
_cell.length_a   1.000
_cell.length_b   1.000
_cell.length_c   1.000
_cell.angle_alpha   90.00
_cell.angle_beta   90.00
_cell.angle_gamma   90.00
#
_symmetry.space_group_name_H-M   'P 1'
#
loop_
_entity.id
_entity.type
_entity.pdbx_description
1 polymer ?
#
loop_
_entity_poly.entity_id
_entity_poly.type
_entity_poly.pdbx_seq_one_letter_code
_entity_poly.pdbx_strand_id
1 'polypeptide(L)'
;MPQLLGRGEGIGSNAWVVSGSRTTTGEPLLANDPHLAVGQPGVWIQNSLHCRTVSPTCPLDVSGFSFSGVPGVIIGHNADIAWGMTN
;
A
#
# COMPACT_ATOMS: atom_id res chain seq x y z
N MET A 1 13.58 -14.41 -0.62
CA MET A 1 13.11 -13.03 -0.68
C MET A 1 13.65 -12.20 -1.85
N PRO A 2 14.95 -12.30 -2.23
CA PRO A 2 15.42 -11.46 -3.34
C PRO A 2 14.60 -11.60 -4.62
N GLN A 3 14.16 -12.82 -4.94
CA GLN A 3 13.36 -13.05 -6.14
C GLN A 3 11.94 -12.50 -6.02
N LEU A 4 11.41 -12.43 -4.81
CA LEU A 4 10.09 -11.86 -4.58
C LEU A 4 10.10 -10.34 -4.79
N LEU A 5 11.16 -9.69 -4.35
CA LEU A 5 11.29 -8.24 -4.45
C LEU A 5 11.96 -7.81 -5.77
N GLY A 6 12.30 -8.75 -6.62
CA GLY A 6 12.98 -8.47 -7.87
C GLY A 6 14.48 -8.32 -7.69
N ARG A 7 15.20 -8.26 -8.80
CA ARG A 7 16.63 -8.00 -8.83
C ARG A 7 17.03 -7.64 -10.24
N GLY A 8 18.08 -6.82 -10.37
CA GLY A 8 18.58 -6.39 -11.65
C GLY A 8 17.94 -5.08 -12.10
N GLU A 9 17.99 -4.84 -13.39
CA GLU A 9 17.52 -3.58 -13.96
C GLU A 9 16.02 -3.44 -13.86
N GLY A 10 15.54 -2.20 -13.74
CA GLY A 10 14.13 -1.88 -13.72
C GLY A 10 13.45 -2.11 -12.38
N ILE A 11 14.18 -2.47 -11.34
CA ILE A 11 13.64 -2.59 -10.00
C ILE A 11 14.01 -1.37 -9.18
N GLY A 12 13.21 -1.13 -8.16
CA GLY A 12 13.35 0.02 -7.28
C GLY A 12 11.96 0.49 -6.91
N SER A 13 11.87 1.48 -6.06
CA SER A 13 10.57 1.98 -5.64
C SER A 13 10.68 3.45 -5.26
N ASN A 14 9.58 4.16 -5.38
CA ASN A 14 9.49 5.54 -4.95
C ASN A 14 8.27 5.71 -4.07
N ALA A 15 8.41 6.55 -3.06
CA ALA A 15 7.27 6.99 -2.26
C ALA A 15 7.49 8.44 -1.91
N TRP A 16 6.41 9.23 -1.95
CA TRP A 16 6.49 10.63 -1.54
C TRP A 16 5.16 11.09 -0.99
N VAL A 17 5.23 12.09 -0.14
CA VAL A 17 4.06 12.71 0.45
C VAL A 17 4.14 14.21 0.26
N VAL A 18 2.97 14.84 0.14
CA VAL A 18 2.85 16.29 0.07
C VAL A 18 1.96 16.74 1.21
N SER A 19 2.46 17.68 2.01
CA SER A 19 1.69 18.25 3.11
C SER A 19 0.44 18.95 2.59
N GLY A 20 -0.65 18.88 3.35
CA GLY A 20 -1.89 19.57 3.01
C GLY A 20 -1.70 21.08 2.82
N SER A 21 -0.69 21.68 3.43
CA SER A 21 -0.41 23.11 3.26
C SER A 21 0.06 23.45 1.84
N ARG A 22 0.44 22.45 1.04
CA ARG A 22 0.92 22.62 -0.33
C ARG A 22 -0.05 22.06 -1.36
N THR A 23 -1.27 21.72 -0.98
CA THR A 23 -2.29 21.18 -1.87
C THR A 23 -3.46 22.15 -1.95
N THR A 24 -4.22 22.06 -3.04
CA THR A 24 -5.38 22.95 -3.22
C THR A 24 -6.54 22.58 -2.32
N THR A 25 -6.61 21.31 -1.89
CA THR A 25 -7.69 20.81 -1.02
C THR A 25 -7.40 20.97 0.46
N GLY A 26 -6.14 21.24 0.83
CA GLY A 26 -5.72 21.25 2.23
C GLY A 26 -5.46 19.87 2.82
N GLU A 27 -5.66 18.82 2.03
CA GLU A 27 -5.43 17.45 2.46
C GLU A 27 -4.06 16.95 1.97
N PRO A 28 -3.36 16.12 2.74
CA PRO A 28 -2.10 15.56 2.29
C PRO A 28 -2.29 14.57 1.16
N LEU A 29 -1.25 14.41 0.35
CA LEU A 29 -1.23 13.45 -0.74
C LEU A 29 -0.09 12.47 -0.53
N LEU A 30 -0.33 11.21 -0.86
CA LEU A 30 0.68 10.15 -0.83
C LEU A 30 0.71 9.47 -2.18
N ALA A 31 1.89 9.27 -2.72
CA ALA A 31 2.10 8.43 -3.89
C ALA A 31 3.15 7.37 -3.57
N ASN A 32 2.92 6.18 -4.05
CA ASN A 32 3.83 5.06 -3.83
C ASN A 32 3.88 4.25 -5.12
N ASP A 33 5.07 3.97 -5.56
CA ASP A 33 5.33 3.40 -6.87
C ASP A 33 6.35 2.26 -6.73
N PRO A 34 5.94 1.10 -6.18
CA PRO A 34 6.85 -0.02 -6.03
C PRO A 34 7.11 -0.71 -7.37
N HIS A 35 8.38 -0.93 -7.66
CA HIS A 35 8.81 -1.61 -8.87
C HIS A 35 9.45 -2.93 -8.48
N LEU A 36 8.66 -4.01 -8.62
CA LEU A 36 9.09 -5.36 -8.26
C LEU A 36 9.07 -6.24 -9.50
N ALA A 37 9.71 -7.41 -9.40
CA ALA A 37 9.72 -8.36 -10.50
C ALA A 37 8.31 -8.75 -10.91
N VAL A 38 8.08 -8.90 -12.22
CA VAL A 38 6.82 -9.37 -12.77
C VAL A 38 6.89 -10.89 -12.87
N GLY A 39 5.80 -11.57 -12.46
CA GLY A 39 5.77 -13.03 -12.50
C GLY A 39 4.37 -13.56 -12.32
N GLN A 40 4.28 -14.89 -12.35
CA GLN A 40 3.04 -15.63 -12.15
C GLN A 40 3.23 -16.61 -10.98
N PRO A 41 2.48 -16.49 -9.88
CA PRO A 41 1.53 -15.41 -9.62
C PRO A 41 2.24 -14.09 -9.39
N GLY A 42 1.51 -12.99 -9.53
CA GLY A 42 2.06 -11.68 -9.24
C GLY A 42 2.35 -11.51 -7.76
N VAL A 43 3.18 -10.52 -7.43
CA VAL A 43 3.55 -10.24 -6.04
C VAL A 43 2.38 -9.62 -5.28
N TRP A 44 1.63 -8.74 -5.93
CA TRP A 44 0.61 -7.93 -5.27
C TRP A 44 -0.79 -8.47 -5.51
N ILE A 45 -1.61 -8.41 -4.47
CA ILE A 45 -3.05 -8.67 -4.54
C ILE A 45 -3.77 -7.48 -3.94
N GLN A 46 -4.68 -6.88 -4.70
CA GLN A 46 -5.52 -5.82 -4.19
C GLN A 46 -6.62 -6.42 -3.31
N ASN A 47 -6.83 -5.83 -2.14
CA ASN A 47 -7.92 -6.26 -1.28
C ASN A 47 -8.39 -5.13 -0.36
N SER A 48 -9.55 -5.36 0.23
CA SER A 48 -10.13 -4.46 1.21
C SER A 48 -10.74 -5.29 2.32
N LEU A 49 -10.42 -4.96 3.54
CA LEU A 49 -10.87 -5.68 4.72
C LEU A 49 -11.53 -4.67 5.67
N HIS A 50 -12.80 -4.90 5.98
CA HIS A 50 -13.50 -4.03 6.91
C HIS A 50 -14.60 -4.78 7.63
N CYS A 51 -14.91 -4.33 8.83
CA CYS A 51 -16.08 -4.82 9.54
C CYS A 51 -17.32 -4.37 8.80
N ARG A 52 -18.37 -5.19 8.82
CA ARG A 52 -19.63 -4.86 8.17
C ARG A 52 -20.16 -3.51 8.66
N THR A 53 -19.98 -3.26 9.96
CA THR A 53 -20.22 -1.95 10.56
C THR A 53 -19.01 -1.62 11.43
N VAL A 54 -18.25 -0.60 11.06
CA VAL A 54 -17.06 -0.20 11.83
C VAL A 54 -17.53 0.41 13.16
N SER A 55 -16.96 -0.07 14.27
CA SER A 55 -17.32 0.34 15.61
C SER A 55 -16.12 0.17 16.52
N PRO A 56 -16.16 0.69 17.78
CA PRO A 56 -15.06 0.48 18.71
C PRO A 56 -14.75 -0.97 19.01
N THR A 57 -15.73 -1.88 18.88
CA THR A 57 -15.53 -3.31 19.09
C THR A 57 -15.10 -4.03 17.82
N CYS A 58 -15.26 -3.41 16.66
CA CYS A 58 -14.82 -3.94 15.38
C CYS A 58 -14.32 -2.79 14.49
N PRO A 59 -13.09 -2.34 14.71
CA PRO A 59 -12.57 -1.14 14.03
C PRO A 59 -11.89 -1.39 12.70
N LEU A 60 -11.85 -2.64 12.21
CA LEU A 60 -11.11 -2.99 11.01
C LEU A 60 -11.67 -2.28 9.78
N ASP A 61 -10.83 -1.54 9.08
CA ASP A 61 -11.21 -0.80 7.87
C ASP A 61 -9.93 -0.42 7.13
N VAL A 62 -9.44 -1.33 6.26
CA VAL A 62 -8.22 -1.10 5.49
C VAL A 62 -8.44 -1.52 4.05
N SER A 63 -7.82 -0.80 3.13
CA SER A 63 -7.82 -1.10 1.71
C SER A 63 -6.43 -0.91 1.15
N GLY A 64 -6.05 -1.74 0.20
CA GLY A 64 -4.74 -1.61 -0.42
C GLY A 64 -4.29 -2.91 -1.05
N PHE A 65 -3.00 -3.19 -0.90
CA PHE A 65 -2.36 -4.32 -1.55
C PHE A 65 -1.61 -5.16 -0.54
N SER A 66 -1.72 -6.46 -0.71
CA SER A 66 -1.02 -7.47 0.09
C SER A 66 -0.04 -8.22 -0.81
N PHE A 67 0.95 -8.86 -0.21
CA PHE A 67 1.76 -9.83 -0.93
C PHE A 67 0.99 -11.14 -1.04
N SER A 68 1.11 -11.80 -2.18
CA SER A 68 0.51 -13.12 -2.41
C SER A 68 0.96 -14.08 -1.32
N GLY A 69 -0.01 -14.68 -0.61
CA GLY A 69 0.26 -15.66 0.43
C GLY A 69 0.65 -15.08 1.79
N VAL A 70 0.72 -13.76 1.93
CA VAL A 70 1.06 -13.11 3.19
C VAL A 70 -0.15 -12.31 3.67
N PRO A 71 -0.67 -12.57 4.88
CA PRO A 71 -1.82 -11.82 5.38
C PRO A 71 -1.43 -10.38 5.71
N GLY A 72 -2.44 -9.50 5.65
CA GLY A 72 -2.27 -8.09 5.99
C GLY A 72 -2.13 -7.22 4.77
N VAL A 73 -2.34 -5.92 4.95
CA VAL A 73 -2.21 -4.91 3.91
C VAL A 73 -0.84 -4.26 4.02
N ILE A 74 0.01 -4.51 3.04
CA ILE A 74 1.40 -4.06 3.04
C ILE A 74 1.49 -2.57 2.71
N ILE A 75 0.75 -2.12 1.69
CA ILE A 75 0.59 -0.70 1.37
C ILE A 75 -0.89 -0.42 1.21
N GLY A 76 -1.34 0.71 1.74
CA GLY A 76 -2.76 1.00 1.68
C GLY A 76 -3.17 2.19 2.51
N HIS A 77 -4.43 2.17 2.89
CA HIS A 77 -5.02 3.25 3.68
C HIS A 77 -6.22 2.77 4.49
N ASN A 78 -6.56 3.58 5.45
CA ASN A 78 -7.84 3.48 6.16
C ASN A 78 -8.50 4.88 6.17
N ALA A 79 -9.44 5.10 7.10
CA ALA A 79 -10.13 6.38 7.17
C ALA A 79 -9.23 7.52 7.64
N ASP A 80 -8.12 7.22 8.31
CA ASP A 80 -7.32 8.22 9.00
C ASP A 80 -5.92 8.39 8.41
N ILE A 81 -5.31 7.32 7.92
CA ILE A 81 -3.92 7.34 7.45
C ILE A 81 -3.78 6.57 6.14
N ALA A 82 -2.69 6.86 5.45
CA ALA A 82 -2.22 6.07 4.31
C ALA A 82 -0.73 5.81 4.48
N TRP A 83 -0.26 4.69 3.92
CA TRP A 83 1.14 4.32 4.05
C TRP A 83 1.65 3.67 2.78
N GLY A 84 2.95 3.82 2.54
CA GLY A 84 3.62 3.23 1.40
C GLY A 84 4.99 2.73 1.82
N MET A 85 5.62 1.97 0.94
CA MET A 85 6.91 1.37 1.21
C MET A 85 7.79 1.41 -0.04
N THR A 86 9.10 1.49 0.18
CA THR A 86 10.10 1.35 -0.88
C THR A 86 11.10 0.26 -0.49
N ASN A 87 11.75 -0.29 -1.49
CA ASN A 87 12.86 -1.22 -1.26
C ASN A 87 14.16 -0.65 -1.79
#